data_fcdfbfc8fa8bc3472e69bae82b2a8ab7
#
_entry.id   fcdfbfc8fa8bc3472e69bae82b2a8ab7
#
_cell.length_a   1.000
_cell.length_b   1.000
_cell.length_c   1.000
_cell.angle_alpha   90.00
_cell.angle_beta   90.00
_cell.angle_gamma   90.00
#
_symmetry.space_group_name_H-M   'P 1'
#
loop_
_entity.id
_entity.type
_entity.pdbx_description
1 polymer ?
#
loop_
_entity_poly.entity_id
_entity_poly.type
_entity_poly.pdbx_seq_one_letter_code
_entity_poly.pdbx_strand_id
1 'polypeptide(L)'
;MAAGASKGDVVDDFELLDETGTARRLSEFLANGPVVLFFYPAAMTRGCTVESCHFRDLAAEFAEVGAQRVGISRDSVAKQRQFSDMHGFDYPLLSDPDGAVADRLGVRRSLPLGPLSTKRMTFVIDTDRHILEVIHSELSMNDHADRALRVLRARASR
;
A
#
# COMPACT_ATOMS: atom_id res chain seq x y z
N MET A 1 -8.46 -7.68 20.86
CA MET A 1 -7.45 -7.60 19.81
C MET A 1 -8.09 -7.83 18.46
N ALA A 2 -8.02 -6.87 17.58
CA ALA A 2 -8.52 -7.09 16.23
C ALA A 2 -7.60 -8.06 15.51
N ALA A 3 -8.16 -9.13 14.96
CA ALA A 3 -7.43 -9.99 14.03
C ALA A 3 -7.04 -9.15 12.81
N GLY A 4 -5.88 -9.40 12.23
CA GLY A 4 -5.48 -8.75 10.99
C GLY A 4 -6.48 -9.03 9.88
N ALA A 5 -6.60 -8.09 8.94
CA ALA A 5 -7.45 -8.29 7.78
C ALA A 5 -6.90 -9.43 6.92
N SER A 6 -7.80 -10.24 6.38
CA SER A 6 -7.48 -11.45 5.66
C SER A 6 -8.16 -11.48 4.29
N LYS A 7 -7.68 -12.37 3.44
CA LYS A 7 -8.30 -12.64 2.14
C LYS A 7 -9.80 -12.90 2.32
N GLY A 8 -10.62 -12.22 1.54
CA GLY A 8 -12.07 -12.30 1.59
C GLY A 8 -12.74 -11.24 2.47
N ASP A 9 -12.00 -10.59 3.34
CA ASP A 9 -12.54 -9.52 4.18
C ASP A 9 -12.84 -8.28 3.34
N VAL A 10 -13.80 -7.47 3.80
CA VAL A 10 -14.15 -6.18 3.19
C VAL A 10 -13.39 -5.08 3.91
N VAL A 11 -12.73 -4.21 3.14
CA VAL A 11 -12.03 -3.05 3.69
C VAL A 11 -13.01 -1.87 3.75
N ASP A 12 -13.20 -1.31 4.95
CA ASP A 12 -13.99 -0.09 5.10
C ASP A 12 -13.32 1.06 4.38
N ASP A 13 -14.13 1.94 3.78
CA ASP A 13 -13.59 3.12 3.13
C ASP A 13 -12.85 4.00 4.13
N PHE A 14 -11.84 4.70 3.66
CA PHE A 14 -11.07 5.63 4.49
C PHE A 14 -10.63 6.83 3.66
N GLU A 15 -10.27 7.91 4.35
CA GLU A 15 -9.76 9.13 3.73
C GLU A 15 -8.46 9.53 4.41
N LEU A 16 -7.42 9.73 3.61
CA LEU A 16 -6.11 10.20 4.08
C LEU A 16 -5.56 11.23 3.10
N LEU A 17 -4.65 12.05 3.56
CA LEU A 17 -3.95 13.00 2.69
C LEU A 17 -2.84 12.26 1.93
N ASP A 18 -2.68 12.61 0.66
CA ASP A 18 -1.58 12.09 -0.16
C ASP A 18 -0.33 12.99 -0.03
N GLU A 19 0.70 12.70 -0.81
CA GLU A 19 1.96 13.44 -0.79
C GLU A 19 1.83 14.90 -1.26
N THR A 20 0.72 15.26 -1.88
CA THR A 20 0.42 16.64 -2.29
C THR A 20 -0.42 17.40 -1.27
N GLY A 21 -0.84 16.72 -0.20
CA GLY A 21 -1.75 17.28 0.79
C GLY A 21 -3.22 17.23 0.38
N THR A 22 -3.54 16.49 -0.67
CA THR A 22 -4.91 16.31 -1.15
C THR A 22 -5.56 15.13 -0.44
N ALA A 23 -6.80 15.30 0.00
CA ALA A 23 -7.58 14.22 0.62
C ALA A 23 -7.97 13.19 -0.44
N ARG A 24 -7.66 11.92 -0.18
CA ARG A 24 -7.94 10.81 -1.08
C ARG A 24 -8.71 9.72 -0.33
N ARG A 25 -9.65 9.09 -1.03
CA ARG A 25 -10.45 7.99 -0.48
C ARG A 25 -10.14 6.68 -1.19
N LEU A 26 -10.21 5.57 -0.45
CA LEU A 26 -10.08 4.23 -1.04
C LEU A 26 -11.10 4.04 -2.15
N SER A 27 -12.36 4.41 -1.91
CA SER A 27 -13.44 4.29 -2.90
C SER A 27 -13.15 5.06 -4.19
N GLU A 28 -12.46 6.18 -4.09
CA GLU A 28 -12.04 6.98 -5.25
C GLU A 28 -11.05 6.19 -6.12
N PHE A 29 -10.06 5.57 -5.51
CA PHE A 29 -9.10 4.74 -6.24
C PHE A 29 -9.79 3.54 -6.89
N LEU A 30 -10.67 2.88 -6.15
CA LEU A 30 -11.37 1.68 -6.61
C LEU A 30 -12.33 1.95 -7.78
N ALA A 31 -12.75 3.20 -7.97
CA ALA A 31 -13.55 3.60 -9.13
C ALA A 31 -12.78 3.39 -10.45
N ASN A 32 -11.45 3.35 -10.39
CA ASN A 32 -10.58 3.20 -11.55
C ASN A 32 -9.96 1.80 -11.68
N GLY A 33 -10.29 0.87 -10.78
CA GLY A 33 -9.78 -0.50 -10.80
C GLY A 33 -9.35 -0.99 -9.44
N PRO A 34 -8.86 -2.23 -9.35
CA PRO A 34 -8.34 -2.76 -8.09
C PRO A 34 -7.16 -1.94 -7.56
N VAL A 35 -6.97 -1.96 -6.24
CA VAL A 35 -5.92 -1.21 -5.57
C VAL A 35 -4.92 -2.17 -4.94
N VAL A 36 -3.64 -1.91 -5.16
CA VAL A 36 -2.55 -2.54 -4.42
C VAL A 36 -2.10 -1.53 -3.38
N LEU A 37 -2.49 -1.75 -2.13
CA LEU A 37 -2.18 -0.87 -1.01
C LEU A 37 -1.01 -1.46 -0.24
N PHE A 38 0.17 -0.84 -0.34
CA PHE A 38 1.34 -1.36 0.33
C PHE A 38 1.78 -0.48 1.50
N PHE A 39 1.78 -1.08 2.69
CA PHE A 39 2.24 -0.45 3.91
C PHE A 39 3.75 -0.64 4.05
N TYR A 40 4.46 0.42 4.41
CA TYR A 40 5.88 0.36 4.68
C TYR A 40 6.21 1.12 5.97
N PRO A 41 7.26 0.68 6.71
CA PRO A 41 7.56 1.26 8.03
C PRO A 41 7.95 2.73 8.01
N ALA A 42 8.80 3.16 7.08
CA ALA A 42 9.27 4.54 7.07
C ALA A 42 9.82 4.96 5.70
N ALA A 43 9.37 6.12 5.22
CA ALA A 43 9.87 6.71 3.98
C ALA A 43 11.39 6.94 4.05
N MET A 44 12.05 6.81 2.91
CA MET A 44 13.49 7.06 2.72
C MET A 44 14.42 6.09 3.44
N THR A 45 13.90 5.03 4.05
CA THR A 45 14.72 3.91 4.53
C THR A 45 15.06 2.99 3.36
N ARG A 46 16.14 2.21 3.50
CA ARG A 46 16.66 1.37 2.40
C ARG A 46 15.63 0.37 1.86
N GLY A 47 15.01 -0.41 2.76
CA GLY A 47 14.03 -1.42 2.37
C GLY A 47 12.79 -0.82 1.72
N CYS A 48 12.27 0.26 2.30
CA CYS A 48 11.11 0.95 1.76
C CYS A 48 11.41 1.58 0.40
N THR A 49 12.63 2.09 0.22
CA THR A 49 13.05 2.65 -1.06
C THR A 49 13.13 1.55 -2.12
N VAL A 50 13.72 0.39 -1.81
CA VAL A 50 13.79 -0.75 -2.74
C VAL A 50 12.39 -1.18 -3.16
N GLU A 51 11.50 -1.39 -2.19
CA GLU A 51 10.12 -1.81 -2.45
C GLU A 51 9.36 -0.79 -3.32
N SER A 52 9.42 0.48 -2.94
CA SER A 52 8.68 1.55 -3.62
C SER A 52 9.18 1.79 -5.03
N CYS A 53 10.50 1.69 -5.25
CA CYS A 53 11.08 1.80 -6.58
C CYS A 53 10.70 0.62 -7.46
N HIS A 54 10.57 -0.58 -6.89
CA HIS A 54 10.13 -1.75 -7.64
C HIS A 54 8.69 -1.57 -8.11
N PHE A 55 7.80 -1.07 -7.24
CA PHE A 55 6.44 -0.70 -7.65
C PHE A 55 6.44 0.36 -8.76
N ARG A 56 7.32 1.36 -8.65
CA ARG A 56 7.46 2.39 -9.69
C ARG A 56 7.86 1.77 -11.03
N ASP A 57 8.84 0.88 -11.02
CA ASP A 57 9.40 0.30 -12.24
C ASP A 57 8.42 -0.63 -12.96
N LEU A 58 7.40 -1.11 -12.26
CA LEU A 58 6.37 -1.99 -12.82
C LEU A 58 5.10 -1.26 -13.25
N ALA A 59 5.20 0.06 -13.53
CA ALA A 59 4.07 0.89 -13.91
C ALA A 59 3.26 0.32 -15.08
N ALA A 60 3.95 -0.13 -16.14
CA ALA A 60 3.30 -0.69 -17.33
C ALA A 60 2.55 -1.98 -17.01
N GLU A 61 3.16 -2.85 -16.21
CA GLU A 61 2.59 -4.14 -15.84
C GLU A 61 1.31 -3.95 -15.00
N PHE A 62 1.31 -3.01 -14.06
CA PHE A 62 0.12 -2.70 -13.27
C PHE A 62 -0.96 -2.04 -14.14
N ALA A 63 -0.57 -1.19 -15.08
CA ALA A 63 -1.52 -0.58 -16.01
C ALA A 63 -2.21 -1.62 -16.89
N GLU A 64 -1.48 -2.65 -17.32
CA GLU A 64 -2.06 -3.74 -18.14
C GLU A 64 -3.18 -4.48 -17.42
N VAL A 65 -3.11 -4.62 -16.09
CA VAL A 65 -4.16 -5.27 -15.30
C VAL A 65 -5.14 -4.27 -14.70
N GLY A 66 -5.04 -3.00 -15.06
CA GLY A 66 -5.97 -1.95 -14.63
C GLY A 66 -5.90 -1.61 -13.15
N ALA A 67 -4.78 -1.91 -12.49
CA ALA A 67 -4.66 -1.75 -11.04
C ALA A 67 -3.98 -0.42 -10.67
N GLN A 68 -4.40 0.12 -9.53
CA GLN A 68 -3.82 1.32 -8.92
C GLN A 68 -2.81 0.91 -7.86
N ARG A 69 -1.63 1.54 -7.87
CA ARG A 69 -0.61 1.36 -6.81
C ARG A 69 -0.74 2.50 -5.82
N VAL A 70 -0.80 2.20 -4.54
CA VAL A 70 -0.94 3.20 -3.47
C VAL A 70 -0.03 2.80 -2.32
N GLY A 71 0.95 3.64 -2.01
CA GLY A 71 1.81 3.46 -0.84
C GLY A 71 1.22 4.16 0.37
N ILE A 72 1.48 3.62 1.56
CA ILE A 72 0.99 4.19 2.81
C ILE A 72 1.99 3.96 3.94
N SER A 73 2.22 5.00 4.73
CA SER A 73 3.05 4.92 5.93
C SER A 73 2.58 5.94 6.96
N ARG A 74 3.20 5.92 8.14
CA ARG A 74 2.91 6.91 9.19
C ARG A 74 3.67 8.22 9.02
N ASP A 75 4.45 8.35 7.95
CA ASP A 75 5.19 9.57 7.65
C ASP A 75 4.25 10.73 7.35
N SER A 76 4.73 11.95 7.61
CA SER A 76 3.99 13.18 7.30
C SER A 76 3.84 13.38 5.80
N VAL A 77 2.89 14.22 5.41
CA VAL A 77 2.71 14.63 4.01
C VAL A 77 4.03 15.18 3.43
N ALA A 78 4.72 16.02 4.18
CA ALA A 78 5.98 16.62 3.74
C ALA A 78 7.04 15.54 3.44
N LYS A 79 7.12 14.53 4.30
CA LYS A 79 8.09 13.45 4.13
C LYS A 79 7.72 12.53 2.96
N GLN A 80 6.44 12.24 2.78
CA GLN A 80 5.94 11.48 1.64
C GLN A 80 6.23 12.23 0.33
N ARG A 81 6.05 13.56 0.32
CA ARG A 81 6.38 14.39 -0.86
C ARG A 81 7.87 14.30 -1.17
N GLN A 82 8.72 14.44 -0.16
CA GLN A 82 10.16 14.35 -0.35
C GLN A 82 10.57 12.99 -0.93
N PHE A 83 9.98 11.91 -0.41
CA PHE A 83 10.24 10.55 -0.88
C PHE A 83 9.80 10.38 -2.34
N SER A 84 8.60 10.84 -2.67
CA SER A 84 8.07 10.76 -4.04
C SER A 84 8.91 11.57 -5.03
N ASP A 85 9.26 12.80 -4.66
CA ASP A 85 10.07 13.69 -5.53
C ASP A 85 11.47 13.11 -5.76
N MET A 86 12.06 12.55 -4.71
CA MET A 86 13.42 12.00 -4.79
C MET A 86 13.52 10.83 -5.77
N HIS A 87 12.46 10.03 -5.91
CA HIS A 87 12.48 8.80 -6.71
C HIS A 87 11.53 8.84 -7.90
N GLY A 88 10.81 9.94 -8.12
CA GLY A 88 9.91 10.08 -9.27
C GLY A 88 8.77 9.06 -9.27
N PHE A 89 8.12 8.83 -8.13
CA PHE A 89 6.99 7.91 -8.07
C PHE A 89 5.80 8.47 -8.82
N ASP A 90 5.18 7.63 -9.64
CA ASP A 90 4.00 7.98 -10.46
C ASP A 90 2.69 7.50 -9.82
N TYR A 91 2.70 7.23 -8.53
CA TYR A 91 1.54 6.78 -7.75
C TYR A 91 1.50 7.53 -6.41
N PRO A 92 0.31 7.62 -5.77
CA PRO A 92 0.18 8.39 -4.53
C PRO A 92 0.80 7.67 -3.33
N LEU A 93 1.33 8.48 -2.40
CA LEU A 93 1.80 8.03 -1.09
C LEU A 93 0.89 8.66 -0.03
N LEU A 94 0.16 7.83 0.70
CA LEU A 94 -0.77 8.30 1.73
C LEU A 94 -0.08 8.46 3.08
N SER A 95 -0.47 9.51 3.79
CA SER A 95 0.02 9.79 5.15
C SER A 95 -1.03 9.33 6.16
N ASP A 96 -0.65 8.38 7.02
CA ASP A 96 -1.49 7.82 8.09
C ASP A 96 -0.76 8.04 9.43
N PRO A 97 -0.60 9.31 9.88
CA PRO A 97 0.30 9.63 10.99
C PRO A 97 -0.10 8.97 12.31
N ASP A 98 -1.39 8.78 12.55
CA ASP A 98 -1.89 8.13 13.76
C ASP A 98 -1.88 6.61 13.65
N GLY A 99 -1.63 6.08 12.45
CA GLY A 99 -1.70 4.65 12.19
C GLY A 99 -3.11 4.08 12.25
N ALA A 100 -4.14 4.92 12.03
CA ALA A 100 -5.53 4.50 12.16
C ALA A 100 -5.92 3.43 11.13
N VAL A 101 -5.50 3.61 9.88
CA VAL A 101 -5.78 2.63 8.83
C VAL A 101 -4.93 1.37 9.05
N ALA A 102 -3.67 1.53 9.45
CA ALA A 102 -2.81 0.40 9.81
C ALA A 102 -3.43 -0.45 10.92
N ASP A 103 -4.00 0.21 11.95
CA ASP A 103 -4.67 -0.51 13.05
C ASP A 103 -5.87 -1.30 12.54
N ARG A 104 -6.70 -0.69 11.69
CA ARG A 104 -7.89 -1.37 11.16
C ARG A 104 -7.56 -2.61 10.35
N LEU A 105 -6.43 -2.60 9.65
CA LEU A 105 -6.00 -3.73 8.81
C LEU A 105 -5.04 -4.68 9.55
N GLY A 106 -4.72 -4.40 10.80
CA GLY A 106 -3.86 -5.26 11.61
C GLY A 106 -2.39 -5.20 11.21
N VAL A 107 -1.94 -4.07 10.67
CA VAL A 107 -0.57 -3.90 10.16
C VAL A 107 0.37 -3.36 11.23
N ARG A 108 -0.16 -2.78 12.31
CA ARG A 108 0.67 -2.26 13.40
C ARG A 108 1.28 -3.41 14.19
N ARG A 109 2.57 -3.31 14.51
CA ARG A 109 3.23 -4.30 15.37
C ARG A 109 2.67 -4.23 16.78
N SER A 110 2.45 -5.39 17.40
CA SER A 110 1.99 -5.46 18.80
C SER A 110 3.06 -4.96 19.77
N LEU A 111 4.34 -5.12 19.42
CA LEU A 111 5.48 -4.59 20.19
C LEU A 111 6.21 -3.58 19.30
N PRO A 112 5.96 -2.27 19.49
CA PRO A 112 6.62 -1.27 18.66
C PRO A 112 8.14 -1.26 18.91
N LEU A 113 8.90 -1.27 17.81
CA LEU A 113 10.36 -1.18 17.81
C LEU A 113 10.74 0.21 17.28
N GLY A 114 10.56 1.24 18.13
CA GLY A 114 10.84 2.61 17.75
C GLY A 114 10.04 3.05 16.53
N PRO A 115 10.71 3.60 15.48
CA PRO A 115 10.00 4.05 14.28
C PRO A 115 9.44 2.91 13.42
N LEU A 116 9.82 1.66 13.69
CA LEU A 116 9.39 0.50 12.89
C LEU A 116 8.16 -0.16 13.50
N SER A 117 7.13 0.62 13.82
CA SER A 117 5.90 0.11 14.41
C SER A 117 4.92 -0.48 13.39
N THR A 118 5.18 -0.34 12.10
CA THR A 118 4.33 -0.83 11.02
C THR A 118 4.96 -2.06 10.36
N LYS A 119 4.16 -3.10 10.17
CA LYS A 119 4.60 -4.28 9.41
C LYS A 119 4.66 -3.94 7.93
N ARG A 120 5.55 -4.64 7.19
CA ARG A 120 5.61 -4.52 5.74
C ARG A 120 4.59 -5.48 5.13
N MET A 121 3.43 -4.95 4.81
CA MET A 121 2.30 -5.74 4.29
C MET A 121 1.66 -5.05 3.10
N THR A 122 1.21 -5.86 2.15
CA THR A 122 0.53 -5.37 0.95
C THR A 122 -0.82 -6.06 0.83
N PHE A 123 -1.85 -5.27 0.54
CA PHE A 123 -3.21 -5.74 0.36
C PHE A 123 -3.61 -5.52 -1.10
N VAL A 124 -4.06 -6.57 -1.77
CA VAL A 124 -4.67 -6.46 -3.10
C VAL A 124 -6.17 -6.40 -2.90
N ILE A 125 -6.78 -5.26 -3.22
CA ILE A 125 -8.18 -4.95 -2.91
C ILE A 125 -8.96 -4.82 -4.21
N ASP A 126 -10.02 -5.62 -4.35
CA ASP A 126 -10.87 -5.57 -5.55
C ASP A 126 -11.79 -4.34 -5.50
N THR A 127 -12.43 -4.06 -6.63
CA THR A 127 -13.31 -2.88 -6.80
C THR A 127 -14.51 -2.88 -5.86
N ASP A 128 -14.90 -4.05 -5.34
CA ASP A 128 -15.98 -4.20 -4.35
C ASP A 128 -15.48 -4.12 -2.90
N ARG A 129 -14.21 -3.76 -2.71
CA ARG A 129 -13.51 -3.65 -1.42
C ARG A 129 -13.17 -4.98 -0.76
N HIS A 130 -13.37 -6.11 -1.43
CA HIS A 130 -12.90 -7.39 -0.92
C HIS A 130 -11.40 -7.55 -1.12
N ILE A 131 -10.73 -8.09 -0.11
CA ILE A 131 -9.29 -8.38 -0.18
C ILE A 131 -9.08 -9.66 -1.00
N LEU A 132 -8.36 -9.53 -2.10
CA LEU A 132 -7.99 -10.66 -2.96
C LEU A 132 -6.78 -11.40 -2.43
N GLU A 133 -5.84 -10.70 -1.82
CA GLU A 133 -4.62 -11.30 -1.27
C GLU A 133 -3.98 -10.38 -0.24
N VAL A 134 -3.32 -10.99 0.74
CA VAL A 134 -2.49 -10.28 1.72
C VAL A 134 -1.07 -10.81 1.59
N ILE A 135 -0.11 -9.91 1.41
CA ILE A 135 1.31 -10.25 1.24
C ILE A 135 2.07 -9.68 2.43
N HIS A 136 2.75 -10.55 3.17
CA HIS A 136 3.57 -10.15 4.30
C HIS A 136 4.99 -10.65 4.10
N SER A 137 5.93 -9.74 3.96
CA SER A 137 7.36 -10.07 3.90
C SER A 137 8.17 -8.88 4.41
N GLU A 138 8.98 -9.11 5.43
CA GLU A 138 9.85 -8.09 5.99
C GLU A 138 11.20 -8.05 5.28
N LEU A 139 11.60 -9.12 4.60
CA LEU A 139 12.92 -9.28 4.02
C LEU A 139 12.92 -9.28 2.49
N SER A 140 11.87 -9.74 1.86
CA SER A 140 11.78 -9.83 0.40
C SER A 140 10.96 -8.66 -0.15
N MET A 141 11.63 -7.55 -0.44
CA MET A 141 10.98 -6.30 -0.85
C MET A 141 10.25 -6.46 -2.19
N ASN A 142 10.83 -7.19 -3.12
CA ASN A 142 10.25 -7.36 -4.46
C ASN A 142 9.02 -8.26 -4.46
N ASP A 143 8.86 -9.15 -3.48
CA ASP A 143 7.71 -10.04 -3.38
C ASP A 143 6.38 -9.29 -3.35
N HIS A 144 6.36 -8.12 -2.75
CA HIS A 144 5.13 -7.34 -2.60
C HIS A 144 4.51 -7.00 -3.95
N ALA A 145 5.28 -6.43 -4.86
CA ALA A 145 4.79 -6.08 -6.19
C ALA A 145 4.61 -7.31 -7.07
N ASP A 146 5.56 -8.24 -7.03
CA ASP A 146 5.54 -9.42 -7.90
C ASP A 146 4.34 -10.33 -7.60
N ARG A 147 4.07 -10.57 -6.33
CA ARG A 147 2.93 -11.40 -5.91
C ARG A 147 1.60 -10.69 -6.18
N ALA A 148 1.54 -9.37 -5.96
CA ALA A 148 0.35 -8.59 -6.28
C ALA A 148 0.02 -8.68 -7.77
N LEU A 149 1.01 -8.55 -8.64
CA LEU A 149 0.82 -8.69 -10.09
C LEU A 149 0.31 -10.07 -10.46
N ARG A 150 0.84 -11.12 -9.83
CA ARG A 150 0.40 -12.49 -10.10
C ARG A 150 -1.08 -12.68 -9.79
N VAL A 151 -1.53 -12.17 -8.65
CA VAL A 151 -2.93 -12.22 -8.23
C VAL A 151 -3.82 -11.44 -9.21
N LEU A 152 -3.38 -10.25 -9.61
CA LEU A 152 -4.14 -9.39 -10.52
C LEU A 152 -4.21 -9.97 -11.93
N ARG A 153 -3.16 -10.62 -12.41
CA ARG A 153 -3.16 -11.31 -13.70
C ARG A 153 -4.14 -12.48 -13.69
N ALA A 154 -4.19 -13.24 -12.60
CA ALA A 154 -5.17 -14.32 -12.45
C ALA A 154 -6.61 -13.80 -12.43
N ARG A 155 -6.84 -12.65 -11.78
CA ARG A 155 -8.13 -11.97 -11.78
C ARG A 155 -8.53 -11.52 -13.19
N ALA A 156 -7.62 -10.91 -13.92
CA ALA A 156 -7.88 -10.36 -15.26
C ALA A 156 -8.19 -11.44 -16.30
N SER A 157 -7.73 -12.68 -16.09
CA SER A 157 -7.95 -13.79 -17.02
C SER A 157 -9.23 -14.57 -16.74
N ARG A 158 -10.04 -14.18 -15.76
CA ARG A 158 -11.33 -14.81 -15.44
C ARG A 158 -12.44 -14.34 -16.37
#